data_0e22bf4624d112dd00009e296abf53af
#
_entry.id   0e22bf4624d112dd00009e296abf53af
#
_cell.length_a   1.000
_cell.length_b   1.000
_cell.length_c   1.000
_cell.angle_alpha   90.00
_cell.angle_beta   90.00
_cell.angle_gamma   90.00
#
_symmetry.space_group_name_H-M   'P 1'
#
loop_
_entity.id
_entity.type
_entity.pdbx_description
1 polymer ?
#
loop_
_entity_poly.entity_id
_entity_poly.type
_entity_poly.pdbx_seq_one_letter_code
_entity_poly.pdbx_strand_id
1 'polypeptide(L)'
;MLELPPNYALRSAEGFADGGVELLDRLGCAEALCFGSESGDAEALLATARTLLSPELVPLLKQELAGGASFPAARQRALERLGAPGAALLERPNSILAVEYCKALLRRGSRMRPLVLHRAGDYHGGSAADAPSASFLRGQADWAGYMPEAARAVQAAAPRYRLAAGERAVLARLRAMGEDEFAALPFGSEGLWQKAMHACRTEASLEGILAAAKSKRYPRTRLMRMLLCAFLGLTEQQLTEPAPYVRVLALDADGRAILRAVQGGLLLLHAGERAQDCAFAETERRCRALYGLFREDGPAEPVPKSRVYVQRD
;
A
#
# COMPACT_ATOMS: atom_id res chain seq x y z
N MET A 1 0.36 -17.93 0.03
CA MET A 1 0.18 -16.53 -0.45
C MET A 1 -1.20 -16.06 -0.03
N LEU A 2 -1.29 -14.91 0.61
CA LEU A 2 -2.55 -14.30 1.04
C LEU A 2 -2.79 -13.00 0.26
N GLU A 3 -4.05 -12.68 0.00
CA GLU A 3 -4.44 -11.44 -0.64
C GLU A 3 -4.50 -10.30 0.38
N LEU A 4 -3.87 -9.18 0.05
CA LEU A 4 -4.07 -7.95 0.82
C LEU A 4 -5.36 -7.27 0.33
N PRO A 5 -6.33 -6.99 1.19
CA PRO A 5 -7.59 -6.36 0.79
C PRO A 5 -7.37 -4.99 0.12
N PRO A 6 -8.21 -4.58 -0.86
CA PRO A 6 -8.04 -3.32 -1.59
C PRO A 6 -8.00 -2.08 -0.69
N ASN A 7 -8.82 -2.05 0.34
CA ASN A 7 -8.83 -0.96 1.31
C ASN A 7 -7.52 -0.86 2.12
N TYR A 8 -6.82 -1.97 2.38
CA TYR A 8 -5.51 -1.96 3.03
C TYR A 8 -4.42 -1.48 2.06
N ALA A 9 -4.47 -1.93 0.80
CA ALA A 9 -3.49 -1.56 -0.21
C ALA A 9 -3.48 -0.04 -0.52
N LEU A 10 -4.60 0.65 -0.32
CA LEU A 10 -4.73 2.09 -0.57
C LEU A 10 -4.45 2.96 0.67
N ARG A 11 -4.16 2.40 1.83
CA ARG A 11 -3.78 3.16 3.02
C ARG A 11 -2.46 3.91 2.82
N SER A 12 -2.16 4.85 3.71
CA SER A 12 -0.82 5.43 3.82
C SER A 12 0.22 4.35 4.14
N ALA A 13 1.51 4.66 4.06
CA ALA A 13 2.56 3.70 4.44
C ALA A 13 2.35 3.18 5.88
N GLU A 14 1.96 4.04 6.81
CA GLU A 14 1.62 3.67 8.18
C GLU A 14 0.43 2.71 8.25
N GLY A 15 -0.68 3.07 7.60
CA GLY A 15 -1.87 2.22 7.60
C GLY A 15 -1.67 0.91 6.83
N PHE A 16 -0.88 0.91 5.77
CA PHE A 16 -0.49 -0.30 5.02
C PHE A 16 0.32 -1.25 5.90
N ALA A 17 1.33 -0.74 6.60
CA ALA A 17 2.15 -1.51 7.51
C ALA A 17 1.32 -2.06 8.68
N ASP A 18 0.48 -1.22 9.28
CA ASP A 18 -0.39 -1.61 10.39
C ASP A 18 -1.38 -2.72 9.98
N GLY A 19 -2.01 -2.59 8.80
CA GLY A 19 -2.91 -3.61 8.28
C GLY A 19 -2.22 -4.93 7.94
N GLY A 20 -1.01 -4.87 7.37
CA GLY A 20 -0.20 -6.06 7.10
C GLY A 20 0.18 -6.81 8.38
N VAL A 21 0.65 -6.09 9.39
CA VAL A 21 0.97 -6.66 10.71
C VAL A 21 -0.28 -7.22 11.37
N GLU A 22 -1.41 -6.50 11.33
CA GLU A 22 -2.69 -6.98 11.85
C GLU A 22 -3.08 -8.34 11.28
N LEU A 23 -3.05 -8.49 9.96
CA LEU A 23 -3.42 -9.74 9.31
C LEU A 23 -2.52 -10.89 9.74
N LEU A 24 -1.20 -10.65 9.82
CA LEU A 24 -0.24 -11.68 10.22
C LEU A 24 -0.36 -12.04 11.70
N ASP A 25 -0.58 -11.08 12.59
CA ASP A 25 -0.83 -11.33 14.02
C ASP A 25 -2.11 -12.16 14.21
N ARG A 26 -3.16 -11.87 13.45
CA ARG A 26 -4.43 -12.59 13.53
C ARG A 26 -4.37 -14.02 12.97
N LEU A 27 -3.35 -14.35 12.16
CA LEU A 27 -3.08 -15.75 11.82
C LEU A 27 -2.56 -16.54 13.01
N GLY A 28 -1.87 -15.88 13.95
CA GLY A 28 -1.38 -16.48 15.21
C GLY A 28 -0.22 -17.46 15.05
N CYS A 29 0.37 -17.60 13.86
CA CYS A 29 1.44 -18.54 13.56
C CYS A 29 2.68 -17.88 12.94
N ALA A 30 2.68 -16.58 12.72
CA ALA A 30 3.84 -15.85 12.18
C ALA A 30 4.79 -15.46 13.31
N GLU A 31 6.08 -15.83 13.19
CA GLU A 31 7.14 -15.53 14.16
C GLU A 31 8.02 -14.36 13.74
N ALA A 32 8.06 -14.06 12.44
CA ALA A 32 8.87 -12.98 11.90
C ALA A 32 8.17 -12.27 10.75
N LEU A 33 8.41 -10.96 10.63
CA LEU A 33 8.01 -10.14 9.51
C LEU A 33 9.27 -9.77 8.72
N CYS A 34 9.40 -10.31 7.50
CA CYS A 34 10.52 -10.04 6.62
C CYS A 34 10.21 -8.89 5.66
N PHE A 35 11.10 -7.91 5.60
CA PHE A 35 10.98 -6.78 4.66
C PHE A 35 12.36 -6.21 4.28
N GLY A 36 12.41 -5.50 3.14
CA GLY A 36 13.63 -4.85 2.66
C GLY A 36 13.78 -3.41 3.17
N SER A 37 15.01 -3.03 3.53
CA SER A 37 15.38 -1.66 3.88
C SER A 37 16.74 -1.31 3.32
N GLU A 38 16.96 -0.06 3.00
CA GLU A 38 18.26 0.44 2.57
C GLU A 38 19.29 0.44 3.72
N SER A 39 18.86 0.46 4.98
CA SER A 39 19.80 0.36 6.12
C SER A 39 20.22 -1.06 6.44
N GLY A 40 19.33 -2.03 6.26
CA GLY A 40 19.58 -3.42 6.68
C GLY A 40 19.65 -3.62 8.20
N ASP A 41 19.51 -2.57 9.01
CA ASP A 41 19.70 -2.56 10.46
C ASP A 41 18.35 -2.56 11.20
N ALA A 42 17.96 -3.72 11.73
CA ALA A 42 16.71 -3.90 12.45
C ALA A 42 16.65 -3.09 13.76
N GLU A 43 17.78 -2.98 14.48
CA GLU A 43 17.82 -2.26 15.77
C GLU A 43 17.67 -0.75 15.56
N ALA A 44 18.34 -0.18 14.56
CA ALA A 44 18.19 1.22 14.21
C ALA A 44 16.74 1.56 13.80
N LEU A 45 16.10 0.66 13.01
CA LEU A 45 14.70 0.81 12.62
C LEU A 45 13.74 0.75 13.81
N LEU A 46 13.95 -0.21 14.73
CA LEU A 46 13.16 -0.33 15.96
C LEU A 46 13.36 0.86 16.90
N ALA A 47 14.61 1.33 17.07
CA ALA A 47 14.91 2.51 17.88
C ALA A 47 14.20 3.76 17.32
N THR A 48 14.28 3.97 16.02
CA THR A 48 13.56 5.06 15.32
C THR A 48 12.04 4.93 15.51
N ALA A 49 11.49 3.73 15.39
CA ALA A 49 10.07 3.48 15.60
C ALA A 49 9.64 3.79 17.03
N ARG A 50 10.43 3.41 18.05
CA ARG A 50 10.16 3.75 19.45
C ARG A 50 10.13 5.27 19.67
N THR A 51 11.12 5.99 19.13
CA THR A 51 11.16 7.45 19.24
C THR A 51 9.94 8.09 18.54
N LEU A 52 9.53 7.58 17.39
CA LEU A 52 8.34 8.07 16.69
C LEU A 52 7.03 7.82 17.45
N LEU A 53 7.00 6.82 18.31
CA LEU A 53 5.85 6.51 19.17
C LEU A 53 5.93 7.20 20.53
N SER A 54 7.03 7.87 20.85
CA SER A 54 7.20 8.49 22.15
C SER A 54 6.38 9.78 22.30
N PRO A 55 5.85 10.05 23.50
CA PRO A 55 5.11 11.28 23.77
C PRO A 55 5.94 12.57 23.56
N GLU A 56 7.25 12.49 23.73
CA GLU A 56 8.19 13.61 23.61
C GLU A 56 8.29 14.13 22.17
N LEU A 57 7.99 13.30 21.18
CA LEU A 57 8.00 13.74 19.78
C LEU A 57 6.88 14.72 19.46
N VAL A 58 5.71 14.58 20.09
CA VAL A 58 4.49 15.34 19.74
C VAL A 58 4.67 16.85 19.82
N PRO A 59 5.20 17.41 20.91
CA PRO A 59 5.40 18.85 21.00
C PRO A 59 6.44 19.37 19.99
N LEU A 60 7.51 18.62 19.75
CA LEU A 60 8.54 19.00 18.79
C LEU A 60 8.01 19.00 17.37
N LEU A 61 7.24 17.97 17.00
CA LEU A 61 6.60 17.88 15.69
C LEU A 61 5.63 19.05 15.46
N LYS A 62 4.83 19.41 16.48
CA LYS A 62 3.93 20.58 16.40
C LYS A 62 4.70 21.89 16.18
N GLN A 63 5.82 22.09 16.87
CA GLN A 63 6.67 23.27 16.68
C GLN A 63 7.21 23.37 15.26
N GLU A 64 7.76 22.27 14.71
CA GLU A 64 8.30 22.24 13.36
C GLU A 64 7.20 22.50 12.29
N LEU A 65 6.01 21.94 12.50
CA LEU A 65 4.84 22.17 11.61
C LEU A 65 4.37 23.64 11.68
N ALA A 66 4.33 24.25 12.87
CA ALA A 66 3.99 25.66 13.04
C ALA A 66 5.01 26.57 12.35
N GLY A 67 6.28 26.16 12.26
CA GLY A 67 7.33 26.83 11.50
C GLY A 67 7.20 26.69 9.96
N GLY A 68 6.13 26.07 9.46
CA GLY A 68 5.86 25.93 8.01
C GLY A 68 6.57 24.75 7.34
N ALA A 69 7.23 23.88 8.09
CA ALA A 69 7.83 22.66 7.52
C ALA A 69 6.76 21.71 6.98
N SER A 70 7.08 20.97 5.91
CA SER A 70 6.23 19.84 5.48
C SER A 70 6.27 18.74 6.55
N PHE A 71 5.22 17.92 6.65
CA PHE A 71 5.15 16.85 7.63
C PHE A 71 6.39 15.92 7.63
N PRO A 72 6.92 15.45 6.49
CA PRO A 72 8.15 14.65 6.46
C PRO A 72 9.36 15.40 7.03
N ALA A 73 9.54 16.67 6.65
CA ALA A 73 10.66 17.50 7.16
C ALA A 73 10.51 17.80 8.65
N ALA A 74 9.29 18.11 9.11
CA ALA A 74 9.01 18.36 10.52
C ALA A 74 9.30 17.10 11.37
N ARG A 75 8.88 15.93 10.89
CA ARG A 75 9.13 14.65 11.56
C ARG A 75 10.62 14.34 11.66
N GLN A 76 11.38 14.55 10.58
CA GLN A 76 12.82 14.34 10.58
C GLN A 76 13.52 15.26 11.59
N ARG A 77 13.25 16.57 11.54
CA ARG A 77 13.83 17.55 12.48
C ARG A 77 13.47 17.26 13.94
N ALA A 78 12.24 16.86 14.20
CA ALA A 78 11.82 16.48 15.54
C ALA A 78 12.60 15.27 16.07
N LEU A 79 12.88 14.27 15.21
CA LEU A 79 13.74 13.12 15.56
C LEU A 79 15.19 13.54 15.82
N GLU A 80 15.75 14.40 14.97
CA GLU A 80 17.11 14.95 15.15
C GLU A 80 17.25 15.67 16.50
N ARG A 81 16.25 16.48 16.87
CA ARG A 81 16.22 17.17 18.18
C ARG A 81 16.14 16.23 19.38
N LEU A 82 15.56 15.05 19.21
CA LEU A 82 15.55 13.98 20.23
C LEU A 82 16.83 13.13 20.22
N GLY A 83 17.80 13.45 19.36
CA GLY A 83 19.02 12.67 19.24
C GLY A 83 18.79 11.26 18.71
N ALA A 84 17.68 11.02 18.00
CA ALA A 84 17.36 9.72 17.46
C ALA A 84 18.34 9.34 16.35
N PRO A 85 19.04 8.21 16.44
CA PRO A 85 20.07 7.83 15.47
C PRO A 85 19.51 7.53 14.07
N GLY A 86 18.20 7.37 13.94
CA GLY A 86 17.52 6.97 12.72
C GLY A 86 16.87 8.09 11.92
N ALA A 87 17.13 9.37 12.20
CA ALA A 87 16.51 10.47 11.44
C ALA A 87 16.81 10.36 9.94
N ALA A 88 18.04 9.99 9.55
CA ALA A 88 18.44 9.76 8.17
C ALA A 88 17.72 8.57 7.49
N LEU A 89 17.19 7.63 8.25
CA LEU A 89 16.42 6.51 7.70
C LEU A 89 15.13 6.98 7.01
N LEU A 90 14.59 8.13 7.45
CA LEU A 90 13.38 8.70 6.88
C LEU A 90 13.58 9.44 5.55
N GLU A 91 14.79 9.46 5.02
CA GLU A 91 15.11 9.98 3.68
C GLU A 91 14.93 8.90 2.58
N ARG A 92 14.94 7.63 2.98
CA ARG A 92 14.89 6.49 2.06
C ARG A 92 13.53 5.81 2.05
N PRO A 93 12.89 5.62 0.89
CA PRO A 93 11.51 5.13 0.80
C PRO A 93 11.26 3.76 1.43
N ASN A 94 12.17 2.78 1.24
CA ASN A 94 11.99 1.47 1.84
C ASN A 94 12.28 1.50 3.34
N SER A 95 13.22 2.32 3.79
CA SER A 95 13.46 2.52 5.22
C SER A 95 12.30 3.23 5.90
N ILE A 96 11.61 4.17 5.24
CA ILE A 96 10.35 4.76 5.74
C ILE A 96 9.33 3.65 5.99
N LEU A 97 9.07 2.79 5.00
CA LEU A 97 8.11 1.70 5.13
C LEU A 97 8.54 0.69 6.20
N ALA A 98 9.84 0.39 6.29
CA ALA A 98 10.41 -0.48 7.32
C ALA A 98 10.18 0.07 8.73
N VAL A 99 10.37 1.38 8.94
CA VAL A 99 10.05 2.03 10.21
C VAL A 99 8.55 1.95 10.52
N GLU A 100 7.68 2.10 9.52
CA GLU A 100 6.23 1.96 9.74
C GLU A 100 5.85 0.51 10.13
N TYR A 101 6.50 -0.52 9.56
CA TYR A 101 6.35 -1.91 10.04
C TYR A 101 6.81 -2.08 11.49
N CYS A 102 7.97 -1.54 11.85
CA CYS A 102 8.46 -1.59 13.23
C CYS A 102 7.49 -0.85 14.20
N LYS A 103 6.94 0.31 13.81
CA LYS A 103 5.90 1.00 14.58
C LYS A 103 4.67 0.15 14.78
N ALA A 104 4.21 -0.54 13.74
CA ALA A 104 3.04 -1.41 13.81
C ALA A 104 3.28 -2.59 14.75
N LEU A 105 4.44 -3.25 14.67
CA LEU A 105 4.83 -4.32 15.58
C LEU A 105 4.82 -3.85 17.05
N LEU A 106 5.42 -2.69 17.33
CA LEU A 106 5.48 -2.12 18.68
C LEU A 106 4.10 -1.70 19.20
N ARG A 107 3.30 -1.01 18.38
CA ARG A 107 1.97 -0.51 18.77
C ARG A 107 0.99 -1.63 19.07
N ARG A 108 1.08 -2.74 18.33
CA ARG A 108 0.24 -3.91 18.51
C ARG A 108 0.75 -4.88 19.57
N GLY A 109 1.96 -4.67 20.09
CA GLY A 109 2.60 -5.65 20.98
C GLY A 109 2.79 -7.01 20.30
N SER A 110 3.04 -7.00 18.99
CA SER A 110 3.20 -8.20 18.18
C SER A 110 4.37 -9.06 18.68
N ARG A 111 4.21 -10.37 18.62
CA ARG A 111 5.28 -11.33 18.93
C ARG A 111 6.24 -11.54 17.78
N MET A 112 5.88 -11.07 16.58
CA MET A 112 6.74 -11.17 15.40
C MET A 112 7.98 -10.29 15.58
N ARG A 113 9.13 -10.85 15.25
CA ARG A 113 10.40 -10.11 15.17
C ARG A 113 10.59 -9.54 13.75
N PRO A 114 11.14 -8.33 13.58
CA PRO A 114 11.52 -7.84 12.26
C PRO A 114 12.72 -8.63 11.74
N LEU A 115 12.63 -9.10 10.49
CA LEU A 115 13.73 -9.69 9.74
C LEU A 115 14.02 -8.76 8.56
N VAL A 116 15.11 -8.01 8.65
CA VAL A 116 15.42 -6.95 7.70
C VAL A 116 16.43 -7.45 6.66
N LEU A 117 16.04 -7.38 5.38
CA LEU A 117 16.94 -7.64 4.28
C LEU A 117 17.54 -6.33 3.80
N HIS A 118 18.88 -6.26 3.77
CA HIS A 118 19.57 -5.12 3.18
C HIS A 118 19.28 -5.04 1.69
N ARG A 119 18.75 -3.90 1.26
CA ARG A 119 18.47 -3.61 -0.14
C ARG A 119 19.61 -2.78 -0.73
N ALA A 120 20.45 -3.40 -1.53
CA ALA A 120 21.48 -2.70 -2.28
C ALA A 120 20.88 -1.86 -3.41
N GLY A 121 21.51 -0.73 -3.72
CA GLY A 121 21.15 0.16 -4.84
C GLY A 121 20.23 1.31 -4.49
N ASP A 122 20.20 2.32 -5.36
CA ASP A 122 19.32 3.49 -5.21
C ASP A 122 17.91 3.18 -5.66
N TYR A 123 16.92 3.73 -4.94
CA TYR A 123 15.49 3.58 -5.24
C TYR A 123 15.11 4.01 -6.67
N HIS A 124 15.79 5.02 -7.21
CA HIS A 124 15.65 5.52 -8.57
C HIS A 124 16.86 5.19 -9.45
N GLY A 125 17.83 4.40 -8.94
CA GLY A 125 19.05 4.06 -9.66
C GLY A 125 18.77 3.23 -10.91
N GLY A 126 19.41 3.62 -12.01
CA GLY A 126 19.50 2.81 -13.22
C GLY A 126 20.26 1.54 -12.93
N SER A 127 19.92 0.49 -13.63
CA SER A 127 20.56 -0.81 -13.78
C SER A 127 21.80 -1.08 -12.93
N ALA A 128 21.65 -1.56 -11.71
CA ALA A 128 22.60 -2.56 -11.25
C ALA A 128 22.15 -3.88 -11.89
N ALA A 129 22.99 -4.51 -12.69
CA ALA A 129 22.63 -5.72 -13.44
C ALA A 129 22.10 -6.85 -12.53
N ASP A 130 22.48 -6.85 -11.26
CA ASP A 130 22.14 -7.90 -10.30
C ASP A 130 20.90 -7.63 -9.42
N ALA A 131 20.41 -6.38 -9.35
CA ALA A 131 19.24 -6.03 -8.53
C ALA A 131 18.44 -4.84 -9.13
N PRO A 132 17.71 -5.05 -10.23
CA PRO A 132 16.99 -3.97 -10.89
C PRO A 132 15.86 -3.42 -10.01
N SER A 133 15.72 -2.08 -9.98
CA SER A 133 14.61 -1.46 -9.29
C SER A 133 13.28 -1.73 -10.01
N ALA A 134 12.17 -1.73 -9.28
CA ALA A 134 10.84 -1.86 -9.88
C ALA A 134 10.54 -0.72 -10.88
N SER A 135 11.11 0.47 -10.69
CA SER A 135 10.98 1.59 -11.64
C SER A 135 11.76 1.33 -12.93
N PHE A 136 12.94 0.76 -12.83
CA PHE A 136 13.71 0.31 -13.98
C PHE A 136 12.95 -0.76 -14.77
N LEU A 137 12.48 -1.83 -14.11
CA LEU A 137 11.73 -2.92 -14.75
C LEU A 137 10.47 -2.42 -15.48
N ARG A 138 9.71 -1.51 -14.86
CA ARG A 138 8.53 -0.93 -15.51
C ARG A 138 8.83 -0.12 -16.77
N GLY A 139 10.05 0.39 -16.91
CA GLY A 139 10.53 1.09 -18.11
C GLY A 139 11.04 0.16 -19.22
N GLN A 140 11.22 -1.14 -18.94
CA GLN A 140 11.69 -2.08 -19.94
C GLN A 140 10.55 -2.60 -20.82
N ALA A 141 10.82 -2.75 -22.11
CA ALA A 141 9.88 -3.37 -23.05
C ALA A 141 9.72 -4.88 -22.78
N ASP A 142 10.82 -5.52 -22.37
CA ASP A 142 10.86 -6.93 -21.97
C ASP A 142 11.64 -7.08 -20.66
N TRP A 143 11.07 -7.79 -19.72
CA TRP A 143 11.65 -8.11 -18.42
C TRP A 143 11.64 -9.61 -18.10
N ALA A 144 11.39 -10.44 -19.13
CA ALA A 144 11.41 -11.91 -18.99
C ALA A 144 12.73 -12.43 -18.42
N GLY A 145 13.86 -11.78 -18.73
CA GLY A 145 15.17 -12.12 -18.19
C GLY A 145 15.32 -11.98 -16.67
N TYR A 146 14.43 -11.19 -16.03
CA TYR A 146 14.41 -10.98 -14.57
C TYR A 146 13.39 -11.88 -13.85
N MET A 147 12.79 -12.83 -14.56
CA MET A 147 11.78 -13.72 -14.03
C MET A 147 12.24 -15.18 -14.09
N PRO A 148 11.85 -16.02 -13.10
CA PRO A 148 11.98 -17.45 -13.22
C PRO A 148 11.28 -17.96 -14.50
N GLU A 149 11.87 -18.95 -15.17
CA GLU A 149 11.34 -19.47 -16.43
C GLU A 149 9.88 -19.92 -16.33
N ALA A 150 9.52 -20.60 -15.24
CA ALA A 150 8.16 -21.04 -14.98
C ALA A 150 7.14 -19.90 -14.89
N ALA A 151 7.57 -18.68 -14.49
CA ALA A 151 6.72 -17.52 -14.40
C ALA A 151 6.52 -16.78 -15.73
N ARG A 152 7.43 -16.96 -16.70
CA ARG A 152 7.39 -16.23 -17.99
C ARG A 152 6.13 -16.55 -18.80
N ALA A 153 5.79 -17.83 -18.95
CA ALA A 153 4.59 -18.25 -19.68
C ALA A 153 3.30 -17.73 -19.02
N VAL A 154 3.23 -17.78 -17.69
CA VAL A 154 2.09 -17.25 -16.93
C VAL A 154 1.97 -15.74 -17.11
N GLN A 155 3.07 -15.00 -17.00
CA GLN A 155 3.08 -13.56 -17.18
C GLN A 155 2.72 -13.15 -18.61
N ALA A 156 3.20 -13.87 -19.62
CA ALA A 156 2.87 -13.59 -21.03
C ALA A 156 1.38 -13.79 -21.34
N ALA A 157 0.74 -14.78 -20.71
CA ALA A 157 -0.68 -15.08 -20.86
C ALA A 157 -1.58 -14.24 -19.92
N ALA A 158 -1.04 -13.58 -18.92
CA ALA A 158 -1.83 -12.81 -17.95
C ALA A 158 -2.45 -11.56 -18.59
N PRO A 159 -3.72 -11.24 -18.28
CA PRO A 159 -4.32 -10.00 -18.73
C PRO A 159 -3.55 -8.79 -18.20
N ARG A 160 -3.39 -7.79 -19.03
CA ARG A 160 -2.69 -6.55 -18.67
C ARG A 160 -3.67 -5.52 -18.15
N TYR A 161 -3.29 -4.86 -17.06
CA TYR A 161 -4.06 -3.79 -16.45
C TYR A 161 -3.23 -2.51 -16.44
N ARG A 162 -3.78 -1.44 -16.96
CA ARG A 162 -3.14 -0.12 -16.96
C ARG A 162 -4.14 0.96 -16.56
N LEU A 163 -3.65 1.93 -15.80
CA LEU A 163 -4.47 3.06 -15.38
C LEU A 163 -5.04 3.83 -16.58
N ALA A 164 -4.28 3.95 -17.67
CA ALA A 164 -4.71 4.62 -18.90
C ALA A 164 -5.95 3.94 -19.53
N ALA A 165 -6.10 2.64 -19.45
CA ALA A 165 -7.26 1.91 -20.01
C ALA A 165 -8.57 2.34 -19.31
N GLY A 166 -8.54 2.55 -17.99
CA GLY A 166 -9.70 2.98 -17.20
C GLY A 166 -9.79 4.49 -16.97
N GLU A 167 -8.91 5.30 -17.53
CA GLU A 167 -8.83 6.74 -17.24
C GLU A 167 -10.17 7.46 -17.43
N ARG A 168 -10.89 7.16 -18.52
CA ARG A 168 -12.20 7.78 -18.79
C ARG A 168 -13.23 7.47 -17.72
N ALA A 169 -13.23 6.26 -17.17
CA ALA A 169 -14.13 5.88 -16.09
C ALA A 169 -13.78 6.64 -14.80
N VAL A 170 -12.51 6.78 -14.49
CA VAL A 170 -12.04 7.60 -13.37
C VAL A 170 -12.46 9.06 -13.53
N LEU A 171 -12.21 9.66 -14.68
CA LEU A 171 -12.58 11.05 -14.98
C LEU A 171 -14.10 11.27 -14.92
N ALA A 172 -14.90 10.33 -15.45
CA ALA A 172 -16.35 10.40 -15.40
C ALA A 172 -16.85 10.42 -13.95
N ARG A 173 -16.35 9.52 -13.09
CA ARG A 173 -16.70 9.49 -11.67
C ARG A 173 -16.30 10.80 -10.97
N LEU A 174 -15.06 11.25 -11.14
CA LEU A 174 -14.56 12.47 -10.50
C LEU A 174 -15.36 13.72 -10.90
N ARG A 175 -15.76 13.81 -12.16
CA ARG A 175 -16.57 14.96 -12.65
C ARG A 175 -18.03 14.92 -12.20
N ALA A 176 -18.57 13.74 -11.93
CA ALA A 176 -19.92 13.57 -11.42
C ALA A 176 -20.04 13.87 -9.92
N MET A 177 -18.91 13.92 -9.18
CA MET A 177 -18.93 14.17 -7.74
C MET A 177 -19.24 15.62 -7.40
N GLY A 178 -20.08 15.80 -6.37
CA GLY A 178 -20.35 17.08 -5.73
C GLY A 178 -19.26 17.51 -4.74
N GLU A 179 -19.40 18.74 -4.25
CA GLU A 179 -18.44 19.31 -3.28
C GLU A 179 -18.39 18.51 -1.98
N ASP A 180 -19.55 18.13 -1.43
CA ASP A 180 -19.64 17.35 -0.20
C ASP A 180 -18.93 15.98 -0.32
N GLU A 181 -19.03 15.34 -1.50
CA GLU A 181 -18.34 14.08 -1.75
C GLU A 181 -16.83 14.27 -1.76
N PHE A 182 -16.32 15.37 -2.36
CA PHE A 182 -14.89 15.69 -2.33
C PHE A 182 -14.40 16.02 -0.92
N ALA A 183 -15.18 16.77 -0.15
CA ALA A 183 -14.84 17.14 1.22
C ALA A 183 -14.74 15.91 2.16
N ALA A 184 -15.53 14.87 1.89
CA ALA A 184 -15.53 13.62 2.66
C ALA A 184 -14.45 12.61 2.23
N LEU A 185 -13.65 12.91 1.20
CA LEU A 185 -12.65 11.97 0.70
C LEU A 185 -11.51 11.73 1.70
N PRO A 186 -11.07 10.47 1.86
CA PRO A 186 -9.83 10.15 2.55
C PRO A 186 -8.66 10.93 1.95
N PHE A 187 -7.68 11.30 2.79
CA PHE A 187 -6.48 12.06 2.40
C PHE A 187 -6.73 13.51 1.92
N GLY A 188 -7.99 13.96 1.86
CA GLY A 188 -8.38 15.29 1.33
C GLY A 188 -8.13 16.48 2.25
N SER A 189 -7.68 16.27 3.50
CA SER A 189 -7.48 17.33 4.50
C SER A 189 -6.57 18.47 4.03
N GLU A 190 -6.60 19.57 4.78
CA GLU A 190 -5.72 20.75 4.60
C GLU A 190 -5.93 21.51 3.27
N GLY A 191 -7.11 21.45 2.68
CA GLY A 191 -7.42 22.12 1.42
C GLY A 191 -7.06 21.32 0.16
N LEU A 192 -6.59 20.08 0.31
CA LEU A 192 -6.25 19.26 -0.84
C LEU A 192 -7.47 18.88 -1.68
N TRP A 193 -8.61 18.58 -1.03
CA TRP A 193 -9.82 18.20 -1.77
C TRP A 193 -10.34 19.33 -2.66
N GLN A 194 -10.29 20.61 -2.21
CA GLN A 194 -10.70 21.76 -3.06
C GLN A 194 -9.82 21.86 -4.29
N LYS A 195 -8.49 21.76 -4.10
CA LYS A 195 -7.53 21.84 -5.18
C LYS A 195 -7.70 20.70 -6.18
N ALA A 196 -7.92 19.49 -5.69
CA ALA A 196 -8.18 18.32 -6.53
C ALA A 196 -9.50 18.44 -7.28
N MET A 197 -10.58 18.87 -6.62
CA MET A 197 -11.87 19.10 -7.25
C MET A 197 -11.77 20.10 -8.40
N HIS A 198 -11.08 21.24 -8.18
CA HIS A 198 -10.85 22.21 -9.23
C HIS A 198 -10.10 21.59 -10.42
N ALA A 199 -9.00 20.89 -10.15
CA ALA A 199 -8.23 20.20 -11.19
C ALA A 199 -9.07 19.14 -11.94
N CYS A 200 -9.92 18.38 -11.26
CA CYS A 200 -10.82 17.41 -11.90
C CYS A 200 -11.81 18.03 -12.87
N ARG A 201 -12.18 19.30 -12.66
CA ARG A 201 -13.11 20.04 -13.52
C ARG A 201 -12.45 20.73 -14.70
N THR A 202 -11.15 21.07 -14.60
CA THR A 202 -10.40 21.83 -15.60
C THR A 202 -9.50 20.99 -16.48
N GLU A 203 -8.93 19.91 -15.94
CA GLU A 203 -7.95 19.08 -16.64
C GLU A 203 -8.60 17.96 -17.45
N ALA A 204 -7.99 17.65 -18.60
CA ALA A 204 -8.51 16.65 -19.54
C ALA A 204 -8.04 15.22 -19.23
N SER A 205 -7.01 15.04 -18.40
CA SER A 205 -6.40 13.75 -18.08
C SER A 205 -6.09 13.61 -16.60
N LEU A 206 -5.95 12.39 -16.13
CA LEU A 206 -5.55 12.11 -14.75
C LEU A 206 -4.14 12.66 -14.46
N GLU A 207 -3.23 12.59 -15.43
CA GLU A 207 -1.91 13.16 -15.28
C GLU A 207 -1.96 14.69 -15.14
N GLY A 208 -2.80 15.37 -15.94
CA GLY A 208 -3.07 16.80 -15.81
C GLY A 208 -3.59 17.16 -14.42
N ILE A 209 -4.59 16.40 -13.92
CA ILE A 209 -5.13 16.59 -12.56
C ILE A 209 -4.02 16.46 -11.50
N LEU A 210 -3.19 15.43 -11.61
CA LEU A 210 -2.09 15.22 -10.67
C LEU A 210 -1.04 16.33 -10.74
N ALA A 211 -0.71 16.80 -11.93
CA ALA A 211 0.25 17.89 -12.12
C ALA A 211 -0.28 19.21 -11.55
N ALA A 212 -1.54 19.56 -11.84
CA ALA A 212 -2.19 20.80 -11.39
C ALA A 212 -2.38 20.83 -9.85
N ALA A 213 -2.74 19.71 -9.24
CA ALA A 213 -2.99 19.64 -7.81
C ALA A 213 -1.74 19.40 -6.96
N LYS A 214 -0.64 18.87 -7.53
CA LYS A 214 0.62 18.61 -6.82
C LYS A 214 1.24 19.88 -6.25
N SER A 215 1.84 19.79 -5.07
CA SER A 215 2.67 20.83 -4.45
C SER A 215 3.67 20.20 -3.48
N LYS A 216 4.56 21.03 -2.90
CA LYS A 216 5.45 20.55 -1.80
C LYS A 216 4.68 19.95 -0.63
N ARG A 217 3.49 20.51 -0.33
CA ARG A 217 2.60 20.05 0.75
C ARG A 217 1.80 18.80 0.37
N TYR A 218 1.47 18.64 -0.92
CA TYR A 218 0.61 17.57 -1.44
C TYR A 218 1.38 16.71 -2.45
N PRO A 219 2.07 15.66 -1.98
CA PRO A 219 2.82 14.78 -2.86
C PRO A 219 1.88 13.98 -3.78
N ARG A 220 2.37 13.66 -4.98
CA ARG A 220 1.64 12.92 -6.02
C ARG A 220 0.99 11.62 -5.49
N THR A 221 1.69 10.89 -4.62
CA THR A 221 1.19 9.63 -4.07
C THR A 221 -0.03 9.81 -3.16
N ARG A 222 -0.11 10.92 -2.40
CA ARG A 222 -1.28 11.27 -1.58
C ARG A 222 -2.48 11.60 -2.47
N LEU A 223 -2.25 12.43 -3.50
CA LEU A 223 -3.27 12.76 -4.50
C LEU A 223 -3.80 11.51 -5.20
N MET A 224 -2.92 10.65 -5.69
CA MET A 224 -3.33 9.43 -6.39
C MET A 224 -4.20 8.54 -5.49
N ARG A 225 -3.83 8.35 -4.22
CA ARG A 225 -4.65 7.58 -3.28
C ARG A 225 -6.03 8.20 -3.09
N MET A 226 -6.11 9.52 -2.91
CA MET A 226 -7.38 10.24 -2.78
C MET A 226 -8.27 10.03 -4.01
N LEU A 227 -7.73 10.19 -5.22
CA LEU A 227 -8.48 10.03 -6.47
C LEU A 227 -8.92 8.57 -6.69
N LEU A 228 -8.09 7.60 -6.31
CA LEU A 228 -8.47 6.18 -6.35
C LEU A 228 -9.54 5.85 -5.30
N CYS A 229 -9.48 6.42 -4.11
CA CYS A 229 -10.56 6.28 -3.12
C CYS A 229 -11.87 6.88 -3.65
N ALA A 230 -11.83 8.03 -4.31
CA ALA A 230 -12.99 8.63 -4.95
C ALA A 230 -13.59 7.74 -6.04
N PHE A 231 -12.74 7.17 -6.90
CA PHE A 231 -13.16 6.26 -7.96
C PHE A 231 -13.79 4.97 -7.41
N LEU A 232 -13.16 4.37 -6.41
CA LEU A 232 -13.60 3.12 -5.78
C LEU A 232 -14.74 3.33 -4.76
N GLY A 233 -15.07 4.57 -4.44
CA GLY A 233 -16.07 4.91 -3.43
C GLY A 233 -15.67 4.48 -2.02
N LEU A 234 -14.37 4.59 -1.68
CA LEU A 234 -13.85 4.24 -0.36
C LEU A 234 -13.91 5.43 0.59
N THR A 235 -14.45 5.22 1.76
CA THR A 235 -14.50 6.18 2.87
C THR A 235 -13.35 5.97 3.85
N GLU A 236 -13.10 6.95 4.72
CA GLU A 236 -12.12 6.83 5.81
C GLU A 236 -12.42 5.63 6.72
N GLN A 237 -13.70 5.42 7.04
CA GLN A 237 -14.15 4.28 7.85
C GLN A 237 -13.79 2.95 7.18
N GLN A 238 -14.06 2.80 5.88
CA GLN A 238 -13.74 1.57 5.14
C GLN A 238 -12.23 1.34 5.01
N LEU A 239 -11.42 2.40 4.94
CA LEU A 239 -9.97 2.27 4.96
C LEU A 239 -9.43 1.78 6.31
N THR A 240 -10.09 2.09 7.41
CA THR A 240 -9.65 1.70 8.76
C THR A 240 -10.31 0.44 9.28
N GLU A 241 -11.38 -0.02 8.63
CA GLU A 241 -12.12 -1.22 9.03
C GLU A 241 -11.23 -2.47 9.02
N PRO A 242 -11.21 -3.26 10.12
CA PRO A 242 -10.49 -4.53 10.16
C PRO A 242 -11.08 -5.53 9.16
N ALA A 243 -10.22 -6.26 8.44
CA ALA A 243 -10.67 -7.29 7.52
C ALA A 243 -11.31 -8.45 8.28
N PRO A 244 -12.58 -8.82 8.02
CA PRO A 244 -13.23 -9.96 8.68
C PRO A 244 -12.69 -11.30 8.18
N TYR A 245 -12.06 -11.32 7.01
CA TYR A 245 -11.45 -12.48 6.39
C TYR A 245 -10.25 -12.09 5.51
N VAL A 246 -9.46 -13.09 5.14
CA VAL A 246 -8.42 -12.96 4.11
C VAL A 246 -8.51 -14.10 3.12
N ARG A 247 -8.14 -13.87 1.86
CA ARG A 247 -8.18 -14.90 0.82
C ARG A 247 -6.83 -15.57 0.65
N VAL A 248 -6.86 -16.90 0.60
CA VAL A 248 -5.71 -17.72 0.23
C VAL A 248 -5.66 -17.82 -1.28
N LEU A 249 -4.60 -17.28 -1.89
CA LEU A 249 -4.41 -17.25 -3.34
C LEU A 249 -3.62 -18.46 -3.85
N ALA A 250 -2.59 -18.85 -3.11
CA ALA A 250 -1.75 -19.99 -3.43
C ALA A 250 -1.15 -20.60 -2.17
N LEU A 251 -0.84 -21.88 -2.21
CA LEU A 251 -0.14 -22.60 -1.15
C LEU A 251 0.63 -23.81 -1.74
N ASP A 252 1.66 -24.17 -1.02
CA ASP A 252 2.46 -25.40 -1.18
C ASP A 252 2.23 -26.35 0.00
N ALA A 253 3.06 -27.37 0.16
CA ALA A 253 2.98 -28.31 1.26
C ALA A 253 3.15 -27.63 2.62
N ASP A 254 4.12 -26.70 2.73
CA ASP A 254 4.37 -25.92 3.96
C ASP A 254 3.20 -24.97 4.25
N GLY A 255 2.66 -24.32 3.21
CA GLY A 255 1.47 -23.49 3.33
C GLY A 255 0.27 -24.24 3.87
N ARG A 256 0.10 -25.54 3.52
CA ARG A 256 -0.95 -26.39 4.10
C ARG A 256 -0.73 -26.65 5.58
N ALA A 257 0.54 -26.88 5.98
CA ALA A 257 0.89 -27.05 7.39
C ALA A 257 0.62 -25.77 8.18
N ILE A 258 1.00 -24.60 7.63
CA ILE A 258 0.72 -23.28 8.22
C ILE A 258 -0.79 -23.07 8.38
N LEU A 259 -1.60 -23.36 7.36
CA LEU A 259 -3.07 -23.21 7.45
C LEU A 259 -3.70 -24.07 8.56
N ARG A 260 -3.14 -25.26 8.82
CA ARG A 260 -3.57 -26.11 9.93
C ARG A 260 -3.17 -25.54 11.30
N ALA A 261 -2.09 -24.79 11.36
CA ALA A 261 -1.57 -24.15 12.59
C ALA A 261 -2.22 -22.79 12.89
N VAL A 262 -3.02 -22.24 11.98
CA VAL A 262 -3.75 -20.98 12.21
C VAL A 262 -4.71 -21.15 13.37
N GLN A 263 -4.43 -20.43 14.45
CA GLN A 263 -5.24 -20.45 15.70
C GLN A 263 -5.98 -19.12 15.92
N GLY A 264 -5.68 -18.11 15.08
CA GLY A 264 -6.27 -16.79 15.20
C GLY A 264 -7.71 -16.71 14.70
N GLY A 265 -8.46 -15.72 15.18
CA GLY A 265 -9.87 -15.50 14.80
C GLY A 265 -10.07 -14.92 13.40
N LEU A 266 -9.11 -15.08 12.47
CA LEU A 266 -9.22 -14.60 11.10
C LEU A 266 -9.80 -15.69 10.19
N LEU A 267 -10.95 -15.41 9.57
CA LEU A 267 -11.56 -16.33 8.61
C LEU A 267 -10.70 -16.40 7.34
N LEU A 268 -10.36 -17.62 6.93
CA LEU A 268 -9.63 -17.88 5.70
C LEU A 268 -10.61 -18.35 4.61
N LEU A 269 -10.68 -17.62 3.52
CA LEU A 269 -11.46 -17.97 2.34
C LEU A 269 -10.55 -18.43 1.21
N HIS A 270 -11.02 -19.33 0.37
CA HIS A 270 -10.34 -19.64 -0.89
C HIS A 270 -10.50 -18.50 -1.90
N ALA A 271 -9.58 -18.38 -2.85
CA ALA A 271 -9.53 -17.28 -3.81
C ALA A 271 -10.87 -17.05 -4.56
N GLY A 272 -11.57 -18.11 -4.94
CA GLY A 272 -12.87 -18.04 -5.63
C GLY A 272 -14.10 -18.19 -4.72
N GLU A 273 -13.91 -18.29 -3.41
CA GLU A 273 -15.01 -18.47 -2.46
C GLU A 273 -15.77 -17.16 -2.25
N ARG A 274 -17.11 -17.28 -2.22
CA ARG A 274 -17.95 -16.13 -1.90
C ARG A 274 -17.89 -15.85 -0.39
N ALA A 275 -17.47 -14.66 -0.03
CA ALA A 275 -17.56 -14.21 1.35
C ALA A 275 -19.03 -14.05 1.76
N GLN A 276 -19.30 -14.25 3.05
CA GLN A 276 -20.59 -13.92 3.64
C GLN A 276 -20.93 -12.45 3.37
N ASP A 277 -22.20 -12.15 3.08
CA ASP A 277 -22.62 -10.80 2.77
C ASP A 277 -22.44 -9.87 3.98
N CYS A 278 -21.55 -8.90 3.83
CA CYS A 278 -21.26 -7.83 4.77
C CYS A 278 -20.72 -6.61 4.01
N ALA A 279 -20.67 -5.45 4.67
CA ALA A 279 -20.21 -4.20 4.07
C ALA A 279 -18.79 -4.31 3.49
N PHE A 280 -17.91 -5.03 4.18
CA PHE A 280 -16.54 -5.28 3.71
C PHE A 280 -16.53 -6.10 2.39
N ALA A 281 -17.29 -7.19 2.32
CA ALA A 281 -17.40 -8.02 1.13
C ALA A 281 -18.01 -7.27 -0.06
N GLU A 282 -18.97 -6.40 0.19
CA GLU A 282 -19.56 -5.53 -0.82
C GLU A 282 -18.52 -4.53 -1.35
N THR A 283 -17.76 -3.90 -0.47
CA THR A 283 -16.66 -3.00 -0.83
C THR A 283 -15.61 -3.72 -1.67
N GLU A 284 -15.21 -4.94 -1.28
CA GLU A 284 -14.26 -5.76 -2.05
C GLU A 284 -14.81 -6.08 -3.45
N ARG A 285 -16.07 -6.51 -3.55
CA ARG A 285 -16.73 -6.81 -4.86
C ARG A 285 -16.76 -5.58 -5.75
N ARG A 286 -17.13 -4.41 -5.22
CA ARG A 286 -17.15 -3.14 -5.95
C ARG A 286 -15.75 -2.77 -6.44
N CYS A 287 -14.73 -2.83 -5.58
CA CYS A 287 -13.35 -2.54 -5.95
C CYS A 287 -12.87 -3.46 -7.07
N ARG A 288 -13.17 -4.76 -7.01
CA ARG A 288 -12.81 -5.72 -8.06
C ARG A 288 -13.51 -5.44 -9.38
N ALA A 289 -14.80 -5.12 -9.35
CA ALA A 289 -15.57 -4.78 -10.56
C ALA A 289 -15.00 -3.53 -11.24
N LEU A 290 -14.68 -2.49 -10.46
CA LEU A 290 -14.08 -1.26 -10.98
C LEU A 290 -12.64 -1.48 -11.46
N TYR A 291 -11.86 -2.35 -10.80
CA TYR A 291 -10.52 -2.72 -11.24
C TYR A 291 -10.53 -3.38 -12.64
N GLY A 292 -11.57 -4.13 -12.97
CA GLY A 292 -11.75 -4.73 -14.29
C GLY A 292 -11.73 -3.72 -15.44
N LEU A 293 -12.10 -2.45 -15.17
CA LEU A 293 -12.07 -1.37 -16.17
C LEU A 293 -10.66 -0.93 -16.58
N PHE A 294 -9.63 -1.33 -15.84
CA PHE A 294 -8.23 -1.07 -16.19
C PHE A 294 -7.60 -2.14 -17.08
N ARG A 295 -8.35 -3.16 -17.46
CA ARG A 295 -7.88 -4.20 -18.37
C ARG A 295 -7.72 -3.63 -19.78
N GLU A 296 -6.58 -3.91 -20.44
CA GLU A 296 -6.28 -3.40 -21.79
C GLU A 296 -7.01 -4.16 -22.90
N ASP A 297 -7.17 -5.46 -22.73
CA ASP A 297 -7.69 -6.38 -23.73
C ASP A 297 -8.92 -7.14 -23.22
N GLY A 298 -10.09 -6.72 -23.67
CA GLY A 298 -11.33 -7.42 -23.41
C GLY A 298 -12.32 -6.70 -22.49
N PRO A 299 -13.50 -7.29 -22.28
CA PRO A 299 -14.53 -6.72 -21.44
C PRO A 299 -14.07 -6.66 -19.98
N ALA A 300 -14.63 -5.72 -19.24
CA ALA A 300 -14.46 -5.63 -17.79
C ALA A 300 -15.12 -6.83 -17.11
N GLU A 301 -14.55 -7.99 -17.25
CA GLU A 301 -14.99 -9.14 -16.47
C GLU A 301 -14.55 -8.95 -15.02
N PRO A 302 -15.47 -9.24 -14.05
CA PRO A 302 -15.04 -9.39 -12.67
C PRO A 302 -13.89 -10.41 -12.65
N VAL A 303 -12.85 -10.11 -11.87
CA VAL A 303 -11.69 -11.00 -11.73
C VAL A 303 -12.18 -12.45 -11.68
N PRO A 304 -11.71 -13.33 -12.57
CA PRO A 304 -12.24 -14.69 -12.69
C PRO A 304 -12.26 -15.35 -11.32
N LYS A 305 -13.22 -16.23 -11.08
CA LYS A 305 -13.25 -17.09 -9.90
C LYS A 305 -11.96 -17.92 -9.88
N SER A 306 -10.89 -17.30 -9.42
CA SER A 306 -9.59 -17.95 -9.35
C SER A 306 -9.66 -19.07 -8.32
N ARG A 307 -9.23 -20.27 -8.73
CA ARG A 307 -9.03 -21.37 -7.78
C ARG A 307 -7.72 -21.11 -7.03
N VAL A 308 -7.65 -21.55 -5.78
CA VAL A 308 -6.38 -21.57 -5.06
C VAL A 308 -5.38 -22.38 -5.86
N TYR A 309 -4.25 -21.78 -6.17
CA TYR A 309 -3.14 -22.52 -6.74
C TYR A 309 -2.53 -23.42 -5.68
N VAL A 310 -2.53 -24.72 -5.92
CA VAL A 310 -1.93 -25.71 -5.05
C VAL A 310 -0.74 -26.30 -5.79
N GLN A 311 0.47 -26.00 -5.31
CA GLN A 311 1.65 -26.70 -5.80
C GLN A 311 1.57 -28.16 -5.35
N ARG A 312 1.60 -29.07 -6.29
CA ARG A 312 1.77 -30.51 -6.04
C ARG A 312 3.25 -30.83 -6.18
N ASP A 313 3.74 -31.60 -5.26
CA ASP A 313 5.12 -32.12 -5.27
C ASP A 313 5.39 -32.93 -6.51
#